data_8b824cbbbe2ccb1400c6225c518fc981
#
_entry.id   8b824cbbbe2ccb1400c6225c518fc981
#
_cell.length_a   1.000
_cell.length_b   1.000
_cell.length_c   1.000
_cell.angle_alpha   90.00
_cell.angle_beta   90.00
_cell.angle_gamma   90.00
#
_symmetry.space_group_name_H-M   'P 1'
#
loop_
_entity.id
_entity.type
_entity.pdbx_description
1 polymer ?
#
loop_
_entity_poly.entity_id
_entity_poly.type
_entity_poly.pdbx_seq_one_letter_code
_entity_poly.pdbx_strand_id
1 'polypeptide(L)'
;VSLIVLFKNFELKSSNLRLHITRSACGWTGVAILFSGVIFIPASDAVAITFLNPVFAMLLAIFVLKERFKINRWIATFISLLGMLVLLRPTLDFESNIFAYLCLAGAFIMGVEIILIKLLSEREPFLQILFINNLIATLIGVVPMIFFFKVPNFFQLIELISIAAAMVLGQFFFLNAMKGTETTFIAPFFYSTLVFVMILDLIFFGVIPDIISLIGASLIIVGGLFINLRINFKLFK
;
A
#
# COMPACT_ATOMS: atom_id res chain seq x y z
N VAL A 1 5.46 -11.16 -16.00
CA VAL A 1 4.00 -11.04 -16.23
C VAL A 1 3.67 -11.31 -17.69
N SER A 2 4.36 -10.65 -18.64
CA SER A 2 4.09 -10.84 -20.07
C SER A 2 4.26 -12.28 -20.53
N LEU A 3 5.25 -13.02 -20.02
CA LEU A 3 5.44 -14.45 -20.32
C LEU A 3 4.29 -15.34 -19.81
N ILE A 4 3.77 -15.05 -18.61
CA ILE A 4 2.63 -15.81 -18.03
C ILE A 4 1.36 -15.57 -18.85
N VAL A 5 1.18 -14.37 -19.40
CA VAL A 5 0.03 -14.00 -20.23
C VAL A 5 0.08 -14.70 -21.59
N LEU A 6 1.29 -14.91 -22.16
CA LEU A 6 1.46 -15.63 -23.43
C LEU A 6 1.11 -17.13 -23.35
N PHE A 7 1.18 -17.73 -22.15
CA PHE A 7 0.88 -19.17 -21.95
C PHE A 7 -0.59 -19.46 -21.62
N LYS A 8 -1.43 -18.44 -21.38
CA LYS A 8 -2.88 -18.61 -21.21
C LYS A 8 -3.60 -17.80 -22.31
N ASN A 9 -4.61 -18.41 -22.93
CA ASN A 9 -5.53 -17.71 -23.83
C ASN A 9 -6.21 -16.55 -23.09
N PHE A 10 -5.60 -15.36 -23.16
CA PHE A 10 -5.94 -14.22 -22.34
C PHE A 10 -6.51 -13.12 -23.22
N GLU A 11 -7.75 -12.73 -22.98
CA GLU A 11 -8.33 -11.56 -23.64
C GLU A 11 -7.74 -10.29 -23.02
N LEU A 12 -6.83 -9.61 -23.74
CA LEU A 12 -6.25 -8.32 -23.34
C LEU A 12 -7.25 -7.16 -23.33
N LYS A 13 -8.48 -7.40 -23.80
CA LYS A 13 -9.49 -6.38 -23.93
C LYS A 13 -10.18 -6.12 -22.59
N SER A 14 -9.71 -5.12 -21.84
CA SER A 14 -10.42 -4.63 -20.66
C SER A 14 -11.60 -3.75 -21.07
N SER A 15 -12.77 -4.02 -20.50
CA SER A 15 -13.95 -3.13 -20.61
C SER A 15 -13.83 -1.89 -19.72
N ASN A 16 -12.88 -1.88 -18.77
CA ASN A 16 -12.76 -0.86 -17.73
C ASN A 16 -11.45 -0.06 -17.82
N LEU A 17 -10.94 0.22 -19.03
CA LEU A 17 -9.66 0.92 -19.24
C LEU A 17 -9.55 2.24 -18.48
N ARG A 18 -10.65 2.99 -18.34
CA ARG A 18 -10.68 4.22 -17.54
C ARG A 18 -10.31 3.97 -16.07
N LEU A 19 -10.83 2.88 -15.47
CA LEU A 19 -10.50 2.52 -14.09
C LEU A 19 -9.01 2.15 -13.95
N HIS A 20 -8.44 1.44 -14.92
CA HIS A 20 -7.00 1.11 -14.93
C HIS A 20 -6.14 2.36 -15.01
N ILE A 21 -6.45 3.29 -15.93
CA ILE A 21 -5.69 4.54 -16.07
C ILE A 21 -5.79 5.37 -14.80
N THR A 22 -7.00 5.55 -14.25
CA THR A 22 -7.21 6.33 -13.02
C THR A 22 -6.48 5.70 -11.84
N ARG A 23 -6.56 4.37 -11.68
CA ARG A 23 -5.83 3.64 -10.64
C ARG A 23 -4.32 3.86 -10.76
N SER A 24 -3.76 3.65 -11.95
CA SER A 24 -2.32 3.82 -12.18
C SER A 24 -1.88 5.27 -11.96
N ALA A 25 -2.68 6.24 -12.39
CA ALA A 25 -2.42 7.65 -12.14
C ALA A 25 -2.43 7.97 -10.64
N CYS A 26 -3.42 7.46 -9.87
CA CYS A 26 -3.46 7.64 -8.42
C CYS A 26 -2.23 7.03 -7.75
N GLY A 27 -1.85 5.80 -8.10
CA GLY A 27 -0.69 5.13 -7.53
C GLY A 27 0.61 5.90 -7.81
N TRP A 28 0.86 6.28 -9.05
CA TRP A 28 2.03 7.08 -9.42
C TRP A 28 2.06 8.44 -8.73
N THR A 29 0.94 9.14 -8.68
CA THR A 29 0.84 10.45 -8.01
C THR A 29 1.11 10.30 -6.52
N GLY A 30 0.52 9.30 -5.86
CA GLY A 30 0.73 9.05 -4.43
C GLY A 30 2.19 8.74 -4.11
N VAL A 31 2.83 7.87 -4.89
CA VAL A 31 4.25 7.52 -4.74
C VAL A 31 5.16 8.73 -5.03
N ALA A 32 4.88 9.50 -6.08
CA ALA A 32 5.65 10.71 -6.41
C ALA A 32 5.57 11.75 -5.28
N ILE A 33 4.40 11.94 -4.69
CA ILE A 33 4.21 12.84 -3.54
C ILE A 33 5.01 12.33 -2.33
N LEU A 34 4.97 11.04 -2.02
CA LEU A 34 5.75 10.46 -0.92
C LEU A 34 7.25 10.73 -1.11
N PHE A 35 7.81 10.39 -2.28
CA PHE A 35 9.22 10.62 -2.55
C PHE A 35 9.60 12.10 -2.55
N SER A 36 8.71 12.97 -3.05
CA SER A 36 8.91 14.42 -2.94
C SER A 36 8.89 14.88 -1.48
N GLY A 37 7.99 14.32 -0.67
CA GLY A 37 7.90 14.63 0.76
C GLY A 37 9.20 14.29 1.51
N VAL A 38 9.77 13.11 1.26
CA VAL A 38 11.02 12.65 1.91
C VAL A 38 12.21 13.58 1.65
N ILE A 39 12.18 14.41 0.58
CA ILE A 39 13.24 15.40 0.31
C ILE A 39 13.16 16.59 1.28
N PHE A 40 11.94 16.95 1.75
CA PHE A 40 11.69 18.20 2.47
C PHE A 40 11.29 18.01 3.93
N ILE A 41 10.84 16.81 4.31
CA ILE A 41 10.49 16.45 5.69
C ILE A 41 11.18 15.12 6.07
N PRO A 42 11.35 14.83 7.37
CA PRO A 42 11.91 13.54 7.80
C PRO A 42 11.19 12.36 7.18
N ALA A 43 11.95 11.37 6.73
CA ALA A 43 11.39 10.19 6.06
C ALA A 43 10.36 9.45 6.93
N SER A 44 10.59 9.39 8.26
CA SER A 44 9.62 8.84 9.22
C SER A 44 8.28 9.55 9.18
N ASP A 45 8.30 10.88 9.05
CA ASP A 45 7.09 11.72 9.03
C ASP A 45 6.34 11.53 7.71
N ALA A 46 7.05 11.59 6.55
CA ALA A 46 6.47 11.37 5.25
C ALA A 46 5.81 9.99 5.14
N VAL A 47 6.49 8.96 5.63
CA VAL A 47 5.99 7.57 5.65
C VAL A 47 4.80 7.45 6.60
N ALA A 48 4.88 7.98 7.83
CA ALA A 48 3.79 7.92 8.80
C ALA A 48 2.51 8.59 8.27
N ILE A 49 2.65 9.78 7.67
CA ILE A 49 1.50 10.48 7.05
C ILE A 49 0.92 9.65 5.90
N THR A 50 1.78 9.07 5.05
CA THR A 50 1.34 8.26 3.91
C THR A 50 0.63 6.98 4.37
N PHE A 51 1.04 6.39 5.49
CA PHE A 51 0.36 5.23 6.11
C PHE A 51 -1.04 5.55 6.68
N LEU A 52 -1.55 6.76 6.54
CA LEU A 52 -2.97 7.05 6.70
C LEU A 52 -3.82 6.55 5.51
N ASN A 53 -3.21 6.14 4.40
CA ASN A 53 -3.93 5.63 3.23
C ASN A 53 -4.91 4.48 3.53
N PRO A 54 -4.64 3.48 4.42
CA PRO A 54 -5.61 2.44 4.75
C PRO A 54 -6.84 3.00 5.49
N VAL A 55 -6.65 4.06 6.30
CA VAL A 55 -7.76 4.73 7.00
C VAL A 55 -8.66 5.43 5.99
N PHE A 56 -8.07 6.15 5.02
CA PHE A 56 -8.83 6.77 3.94
C PHE A 56 -9.54 5.71 3.07
N ALA A 57 -8.86 4.60 2.76
CA ALA A 57 -9.47 3.49 2.03
C ALA A 57 -10.67 2.91 2.78
N MET A 58 -10.60 2.72 4.10
CA MET A 58 -11.72 2.25 4.91
C MET A 58 -12.90 3.21 4.91
N LEU A 59 -12.63 4.52 5.03
CA LEU A 59 -13.67 5.54 4.93
C LEU A 59 -14.34 5.49 3.57
N LEU A 60 -13.56 5.53 2.50
CA LEU A 60 -14.06 5.47 1.13
C LEU A 60 -14.81 4.16 0.84
N ALA A 61 -14.38 3.02 1.40
CA ALA A 61 -15.06 1.74 1.22
C ALA A 61 -16.50 1.77 1.75
N ILE A 62 -16.74 2.43 2.87
CA ILE A 62 -18.09 2.59 3.43
C ILE A 62 -18.95 3.44 2.49
N PHE A 63 -18.44 4.57 1.98
CA PHE A 63 -19.23 5.48 1.16
C PHE A 63 -19.37 5.01 -0.30
N VAL A 64 -18.29 4.52 -0.92
CA VAL A 64 -18.23 4.17 -2.35
C VAL A 64 -18.66 2.73 -2.59
N LEU A 65 -18.14 1.78 -1.78
CA LEU A 65 -18.43 0.35 -1.94
C LEU A 65 -19.62 -0.11 -1.11
N LYS A 66 -20.16 0.77 -0.25
CA LYS A 66 -21.24 0.47 0.69
C LYS A 66 -20.91 -0.71 1.62
N GLU A 67 -19.64 -0.85 1.97
CA GLU A 67 -19.21 -1.84 2.96
C GLU A 67 -19.84 -1.54 4.33
N ARG A 68 -20.15 -2.59 5.08
CA ARG A 68 -20.76 -2.42 6.40
C ARG A 68 -19.73 -1.92 7.41
N PHE A 69 -20.12 -0.90 8.17
CA PHE A 69 -19.35 -0.46 9.32
C PHE A 69 -19.24 -1.57 10.35
N LYS A 70 -18.03 -2.00 10.68
CA LYS A 70 -17.76 -3.02 11.71
C LYS A 70 -16.73 -2.46 12.69
N ILE A 71 -17.17 -2.18 13.91
CA ILE A 71 -16.35 -1.54 14.94
C ILE A 71 -15.03 -2.28 15.20
N ASN A 72 -15.03 -3.61 15.16
CA ASN A 72 -13.81 -4.41 15.36
C ASN A 72 -12.72 -4.08 14.35
N ARG A 73 -13.08 -3.78 13.09
CA ARG A 73 -12.11 -3.42 12.04
C ARG A 73 -11.51 -2.05 12.29
N TRP A 74 -12.32 -1.11 12.76
CA TRP A 74 -11.86 0.21 13.14
C TRP A 74 -10.92 0.18 14.34
N ILE A 75 -11.27 -0.61 15.37
CA ILE A 75 -10.40 -0.82 16.54
C ILE A 75 -9.08 -1.47 16.11
N ALA A 76 -9.14 -2.52 15.27
CA ALA A 76 -7.95 -3.19 14.74
C ALA A 76 -7.04 -2.21 13.98
N THR A 77 -7.62 -1.40 13.08
CA THR A 77 -6.88 -0.38 12.33
C THR A 77 -6.28 0.68 13.24
N PHE A 78 -7.03 1.13 14.26
CA PHE A 78 -6.56 2.12 15.21
C PHE A 78 -5.40 1.60 16.07
N ILE A 79 -5.47 0.35 16.54
CA ILE A 79 -4.38 -0.29 17.29
C ILE A 79 -3.13 -0.40 16.38
N SER A 80 -3.30 -0.84 15.12
CA SER A 80 -2.19 -0.95 14.17
C SER A 80 -1.60 0.42 13.82
N LEU A 81 -2.42 1.45 13.69
CA LEU A 81 -1.99 2.83 13.47
C LEU A 81 -1.16 3.36 14.66
N LEU A 82 -1.60 3.11 15.88
CA LEU A 82 -0.81 3.44 17.07
C LEU A 82 0.53 2.70 17.09
N GLY A 83 0.52 1.42 16.76
CA GLY A 83 1.75 0.63 16.63
C GLY A 83 2.73 1.21 15.59
N MET A 84 2.21 1.66 14.45
CA MET A 84 2.98 2.35 13.42
C MET A 84 3.59 3.66 13.94
N LEU A 85 2.82 4.50 14.63
CA LEU A 85 3.32 5.75 15.20
C LEU A 85 4.42 5.50 16.25
N VAL A 86 4.26 4.48 17.09
CA VAL A 86 5.28 4.08 18.08
C VAL A 86 6.54 3.57 17.39
N LEU A 87 6.42 2.83 16.29
CA LEU A 87 7.55 2.26 15.55
C LEU A 87 8.32 3.32 14.76
N LEU A 88 7.63 4.18 14.01
CA LEU A 88 8.25 5.20 13.16
C LEU A 88 8.71 6.44 13.93
N ARG A 89 8.09 6.72 15.10
CA ARG A 89 8.39 7.91 15.94
C ARG A 89 8.44 9.20 15.14
N PRO A 90 7.40 9.52 14.34
CA PRO A 90 7.41 10.73 13.56
C PRO A 90 7.41 11.96 14.47
N THR A 91 8.10 13.02 14.04
CA THR A 91 8.10 14.30 14.77
C THR A 91 6.78 15.05 14.59
N LEU A 92 6.09 14.79 13.45
CA LEU A 92 4.79 15.37 13.08
C LEU A 92 4.74 16.90 13.25
N ASP A 93 5.81 17.56 12.89
CA ASP A 93 5.86 19.03 12.89
C ASP A 93 5.11 19.56 11.66
N PHE A 94 3.84 19.90 11.86
CA PHE A 94 2.96 20.43 10.81
C PHE A 94 2.95 21.95 10.75
N GLU A 95 3.52 22.66 11.72
CA GLU A 95 3.24 24.08 11.91
C GLU A 95 3.71 25.00 10.76
N SER A 96 4.55 24.53 9.85
CA SER A 96 5.02 25.34 8.72
C SER A 96 5.38 24.58 7.45
N ASN A 97 5.03 23.30 7.33
CA ASN A 97 5.53 22.51 6.21
C ASN A 97 4.42 22.06 5.24
N ILE A 98 4.29 22.80 4.12
CA ILE A 98 3.37 22.47 3.02
C ILE A 98 3.54 21.01 2.52
N PHE A 99 4.73 20.44 2.65
CA PHE A 99 5.00 19.07 2.21
C PHE A 99 4.34 18.01 3.08
N ALA A 100 4.09 18.28 4.38
CA ALA A 100 3.31 17.39 5.24
C ALA A 100 1.84 17.32 4.74
N TYR A 101 1.25 18.46 4.37
CA TYR A 101 -0.10 18.49 3.79
C TYR A 101 -0.14 17.82 2.41
N LEU A 102 0.90 17.97 1.61
CA LEU A 102 1.01 17.25 0.33
C LEU A 102 1.08 15.73 0.55
N CYS A 103 1.85 15.25 1.53
CA CYS A 103 1.88 13.84 1.89
C CYS A 103 0.50 13.34 2.36
N LEU A 104 -0.25 14.15 3.10
CA LEU A 104 -1.62 13.81 3.50
C LEU A 104 -2.56 13.70 2.28
N ALA A 105 -2.45 14.62 1.34
CA ALA A 105 -3.19 14.52 0.07
C ALA A 105 -2.76 13.27 -0.73
N GLY A 106 -1.46 12.93 -0.73
CA GLY A 106 -0.93 11.69 -1.30
C GLY A 106 -1.53 10.44 -0.66
N ALA A 107 -1.62 10.42 0.68
CA ALA A 107 -2.25 9.32 1.42
C ALA A 107 -3.73 9.15 1.03
N PHE A 108 -4.46 10.25 0.86
CA PHE A 108 -5.86 10.21 0.38
C PHE A 108 -5.93 9.63 -1.05
N ILE A 109 -5.08 10.10 -1.96
CA ILE A 109 -5.02 9.60 -3.35
C ILE A 109 -4.70 8.10 -3.38
N MET A 110 -3.77 7.63 -2.55
CA MET A 110 -3.47 6.20 -2.42
C MET A 110 -4.65 5.43 -1.81
N GLY A 111 -5.41 6.04 -0.90
CA GLY A 111 -6.68 5.47 -0.41
C GLY A 111 -7.70 5.29 -1.53
N VAL A 112 -7.83 6.27 -2.43
CA VAL A 112 -8.66 6.16 -3.65
C VAL A 112 -8.16 5.04 -4.55
N GLU A 113 -6.85 4.91 -4.75
CA GLU A 113 -6.27 3.80 -5.53
C GLU A 113 -6.70 2.44 -5.01
N ILE A 114 -6.67 2.22 -3.69
CA ILE A 114 -7.10 0.96 -3.06
C ILE A 114 -8.57 0.64 -3.42
N ILE A 115 -9.45 1.64 -3.42
CA ILE A 115 -10.86 1.46 -3.83
C ILE A 115 -10.96 1.10 -5.31
N LEU A 116 -10.18 1.73 -6.17
CA LEU A 116 -10.16 1.41 -7.60
C LEU A 116 -9.65 -0.02 -7.85
N ILE A 117 -8.64 -0.46 -7.08
CA ILE A 117 -8.15 -1.85 -7.10
C ILE A 117 -9.27 -2.81 -6.70
N LYS A 118 -10.01 -2.49 -5.65
CA LYS A 118 -11.14 -3.29 -5.18
C LYS A 118 -12.21 -3.44 -6.27
N LEU A 119 -12.60 -2.33 -6.88
CA LEU A 119 -13.59 -2.32 -7.99
C LEU A 119 -13.12 -3.16 -9.19
N LEU A 120 -11.84 -3.08 -9.54
CA LEU A 120 -11.27 -3.87 -10.62
C LEU A 120 -11.19 -5.35 -10.26
N SER A 121 -10.79 -5.70 -9.05
CA SER A 121 -10.62 -7.09 -8.60
C SER A 121 -11.94 -7.89 -8.62
N GLU A 122 -13.08 -7.21 -8.54
CA GLU A 122 -14.39 -7.84 -8.63
C GLU A 122 -14.90 -7.99 -10.07
N ARG A 123 -14.34 -7.21 -11.01
CA ARG A 123 -14.84 -7.14 -12.40
C ARG A 123 -13.97 -7.89 -13.39
N GLU A 124 -12.68 -8.02 -13.10
CA GLU A 124 -11.71 -8.54 -14.04
C GLU A 124 -10.80 -9.62 -13.41
N PRO A 125 -10.26 -10.55 -14.20
CA PRO A 125 -9.29 -11.51 -13.74
C PRO A 125 -8.02 -10.82 -13.23
N PHE A 126 -7.46 -11.29 -12.13
CA PHE A 126 -6.28 -10.68 -11.49
C PHE A 126 -5.07 -10.54 -12.43
N LEU A 127 -4.85 -11.52 -13.33
CA LEU A 127 -3.75 -11.45 -14.30
C LEU A 127 -3.91 -10.28 -15.26
N GLN A 128 -5.13 -9.99 -15.69
CA GLN A 128 -5.44 -8.85 -16.57
C GLN A 128 -5.16 -7.53 -15.86
N ILE A 129 -5.62 -7.41 -14.62
CA ILE A 129 -5.37 -6.22 -13.79
C ILE A 129 -3.86 -6.01 -13.62
N LEU A 130 -3.14 -7.09 -13.29
CA LEU A 130 -1.70 -7.08 -13.09
C LEU A 130 -0.95 -6.65 -14.37
N PHE A 131 -1.30 -7.24 -15.51
CA PHE A 131 -0.68 -6.94 -16.79
C PHE A 131 -0.91 -5.50 -17.23
N ILE A 132 -2.17 -5.05 -17.25
CA ILE A 132 -2.51 -3.69 -17.69
C ILE A 132 -1.88 -2.65 -16.77
N ASN A 133 -1.91 -2.86 -15.45
CA ASN A 133 -1.28 -1.94 -14.52
C ASN A 133 0.24 -1.82 -14.76
N ASN A 134 0.94 -2.95 -14.89
CA ASN A 134 2.38 -2.92 -15.12
C ASN A 134 2.73 -2.36 -16.50
N LEU A 135 1.88 -2.56 -17.52
CA LEU A 135 2.05 -1.94 -18.84
C LEU A 135 1.94 -0.41 -18.74
N ILE A 136 0.87 0.10 -18.11
CA ILE A 136 0.67 1.54 -17.93
C ILE A 136 1.82 2.13 -17.09
N ALA A 137 2.21 1.45 -16.00
CA ALA A 137 3.31 1.86 -15.16
C ALA A 137 4.63 1.96 -15.94
N THR A 138 4.91 0.99 -16.83
CA THR A 138 6.08 1.01 -17.69
C THR A 138 6.04 2.19 -18.66
N LEU A 139 4.91 2.45 -19.30
CA LEU A 139 4.75 3.58 -20.23
C LEU A 139 4.97 4.93 -19.53
N ILE A 140 4.43 5.10 -18.31
CA ILE A 140 4.67 6.31 -17.51
C ILE A 140 6.16 6.40 -17.12
N GLY A 141 6.78 5.29 -16.72
CA GLY A 141 8.18 5.24 -16.28
C GLY A 141 9.21 5.48 -17.41
N VAL A 142 8.84 5.24 -18.67
CA VAL A 142 9.71 5.53 -19.82
C VAL A 142 10.01 7.04 -19.92
N VAL A 143 9.07 7.91 -19.57
CA VAL A 143 9.26 9.36 -19.68
C VAL A 143 10.46 9.85 -18.86
N PRO A 144 10.52 9.65 -17.53
CA PRO A 144 11.69 10.04 -16.75
C PRO A 144 12.95 9.23 -17.12
N MET A 145 12.79 7.99 -17.59
CA MET A 145 13.91 7.16 -18.01
C MET A 145 14.70 7.81 -19.16
N ILE A 146 14.04 8.47 -20.10
CA ILE A 146 14.71 9.15 -21.23
C ILE A 146 15.71 10.21 -20.72
N PHE A 147 15.39 10.90 -19.63
CA PHE A 147 16.20 12.00 -19.09
C PHE A 147 17.23 11.56 -18.05
N PHE A 148 16.95 10.51 -17.30
CA PHE A 148 17.74 10.11 -16.13
C PHE A 148 18.34 8.71 -16.20
N PHE A 149 18.29 8.06 -17.38
CA PHE A 149 18.78 6.70 -17.54
C PHE A 149 20.28 6.60 -17.28
N LYS A 150 20.63 5.69 -16.38
CA LYS A 150 22.02 5.23 -16.17
C LYS A 150 22.07 3.73 -16.39
N VAL A 151 23.04 3.28 -17.13
CA VAL A 151 23.22 1.83 -17.38
C VAL A 151 23.58 1.16 -16.04
N PRO A 152 22.75 0.23 -15.54
CA PRO A 152 23.06 -0.48 -14.32
C PRO A 152 24.24 -1.44 -14.52
N ASN A 153 25.07 -1.61 -13.51
CA ASN A 153 26.05 -2.68 -13.49
C ASN A 153 25.38 -4.04 -13.26
N PHE A 154 26.15 -5.13 -13.39
CA PHE A 154 25.60 -6.48 -13.30
C PHE A 154 24.90 -6.77 -11.94
N PHE A 155 25.47 -6.32 -10.82
CA PHE A 155 24.88 -6.51 -9.49
C PHE A 155 23.60 -5.67 -9.35
N GLN A 156 23.60 -4.41 -9.76
CA GLN A 156 22.41 -3.56 -9.77
C GLN A 156 21.30 -4.14 -10.66
N LEU A 157 21.64 -4.78 -11.77
CA LEU A 157 20.65 -5.45 -12.61
C LEU A 157 19.97 -6.61 -11.87
N ILE A 158 20.74 -7.43 -11.14
CA ILE A 158 20.19 -8.52 -10.34
C ILE A 158 19.26 -7.96 -9.23
N GLU A 159 19.68 -6.90 -8.54
CA GLU A 159 18.87 -6.22 -7.52
C GLU A 159 17.56 -5.70 -8.11
N LEU A 160 17.61 -4.99 -9.25
CA LEU A 160 16.43 -4.47 -9.94
C LEU A 160 15.45 -5.59 -10.34
N ILE A 161 15.97 -6.69 -10.88
CA ILE A 161 15.14 -7.85 -11.27
C ILE A 161 14.51 -8.48 -10.02
N SER A 162 15.26 -8.61 -8.93
CA SER A 162 14.77 -9.18 -7.68
C SER A 162 13.66 -8.33 -7.06
N ILE A 163 13.85 -7.01 -7.03
CA ILE A 163 12.83 -6.05 -6.55
C ILE A 163 11.58 -6.14 -7.46
N ALA A 164 11.75 -6.13 -8.78
CA ALA A 164 10.63 -6.22 -9.71
C ALA A 164 9.84 -7.53 -9.53
N ALA A 165 10.53 -8.66 -9.34
CA ALA A 165 9.90 -9.94 -9.09
C ALA A 165 9.12 -9.94 -7.78
N ALA A 166 9.71 -9.42 -6.70
CA ALA A 166 9.04 -9.30 -5.40
C ALA A 166 7.81 -8.39 -5.47
N MET A 167 7.89 -7.26 -6.16
CA MET A 167 6.75 -6.35 -6.36
C MET A 167 5.62 -7.02 -7.13
N VAL A 168 5.91 -7.76 -8.21
CA VAL A 168 4.89 -8.48 -8.99
C VAL A 168 4.23 -9.56 -8.15
N LEU A 169 5.00 -10.32 -7.35
CA LEU A 169 4.45 -11.31 -6.41
C LEU A 169 3.57 -10.65 -5.34
N GLY A 170 4.02 -9.54 -4.77
CA GLY A 170 3.23 -8.77 -3.80
C GLY A 170 1.90 -8.29 -4.40
N GLN A 171 1.93 -7.71 -5.60
CA GLN A 171 0.72 -7.31 -6.32
C GLN A 171 -0.20 -8.50 -6.61
N PHE A 172 0.34 -9.65 -6.98
CA PHE A 172 -0.42 -10.88 -7.22
C PHE A 172 -1.20 -11.29 -5.96
N PHE A 173 -0.53 -11.41 -4.82
CA PHE A 173 -1.18 -11.79 -3.56
C PHE A 173 -2.18 -10.74 -3.10
N PHE A 174 -1.84 -9.46 -3.25
CA PHE A 174 -2.72 -8.35 -2.88
C PHE A 174 -4.02 -8.35 -3.69
N LEU A 175 -3.94 -8.50 -5.01
CA LEU A 175 -5.11 -8.56 -5.89
C LEU A 175 -6.00 -9.78 -5.56
N ASN A 176 -5.39 -10.93 -5.25
CA ASN A 176 -6.15 -12.10 -4.82
C ASN A 176 -6.83 -11.88 -3.45
N ALA A 177 -6.15 -11.23 -2.51
CA ALA A 177 -6.73 -10.90 -1.21
C ALA A 177 -7.91 -9.93 -1.34
N MET A 178 -7.82 -8.95 -2.26
CA MET A 178 -8.88 -7.97 -2.51
C MET A 178 -10.13 -8.60 -3.15
N LYS A 179 -9.97 -9.68 -3.91
CA LYS A 179 -11.10 -10.36 -4.55
C LYS A 179 -11.98 -11.05 -3.52
N GLY A 180 -13.25 -10.66 -3.46
CA GLY A 180 -14.24 -11.27 -2.56
C GLY A 180 -14.08 -10.91 -1.08
N THR A 181 -13.09 -10.09 -0.69
CA THR A 181 -12.86 -9.65 0.69
C THR A 181 -13.18 -8.16 0.83
N GLU A 182 -13.84 -7.76 1.91
CA GLU A 182 -14.12 -6.35 2.19
C GLU A 182 -12.82 -5.57 2.44
N THR A 183 -12.69 -4.38 1.84
CA THR A 183 -11.51 -3.51 1.97
C THR A 183 -11.21 -3.16 3.43
N THR A 184 -12.25 -2.91 4.22
CA THR A 184 -12.16 -2.63 5.64
C THR A 184 -11.58 -3.78 6.47
N PHE A 185 -11.66 -5.04 5.97
CA PHE A 185 -11.00 -6.18 6.59
C PHE A 185 -9.50 -6.21 6.30
N ILE A 186 -9.08 -5.81 5.11
CA ILE A 186 -7.69 -5.86 4.66
C ILE A 186 -6.86 -4.70 5.24
N ALA A 187 -7.49 -3.54 5.49
CA ALA A 187 -6.81 -2.32 5.87
C ALA A 187 -5.80 -2.44 7.04
N PRO A 188 -6.09 -3.10 8.17
CA PRO A 188 -5.12 -3.23 9.27
C PRO A 188 -3.83 -3.98 8.87
N PHE A 189 -3.92 -4.89 7.90
CA PHE A 189 -2.77 -5.68 7.45
C PHE A 189 -1.73 -4.87 6.66
N PHE A 190 -2.08 -3.69 6.14
CA PHE A 190 -1.10 -2.80 5.51
C PHE A 190 0.03 -2.42 6.45
N TYR A 191 -0.28 -2.23 7.74
CA TYR A 191 0.73 -1.87 8.74
C TYR A 191 1.73 -3.00 9.02
N SER A 192 1.37 -4.27 8.73
CA SER A 192 2.29 -5.40 8.90
C SER A 192 3.56 -5.28 8.05
N THR A 193 3.52 -4.51 6.97
CA THR A 193 4.70 -4.20 6.14
C THR A 193 5.85 -3.65 7.00
N LEU A 194 5.55 -2.80 7.98
CA LEU A 194 6.57 -2.22 8.87
C LEU A 194 7.22 -3.26 9.77
N VAL A 195 6.47 -4.27 10.20
CA VAL A 195 7.02 -5.40 10.98
C VAL A 195 7.98 -6.21 10.11
N PHE A 196 7.60 -6.48 8.86
CA PHE A 196 8.49 -7.17 7.91
C PHE A 196 9.73 -6.34 7.58
N VAL A 197 9.61 -5.03 7.40
CA VAL A 197 10.76 -4.14 7.19
C VAL A 197 11.71 -4.23 8.38
N MET A 198 11.22 -4.14 9.62
CA MET A 198 12.03 -4.25 10.82
C MET A 198 12.79 -5.60 10.89
N ILE A 199 12.14 -6.71 10.49
CA ILE A 199 12.78 -8.04 10.43
C ILE A 199 13.86 -8.08 9.34
N LEU A 200 13.60 -7.51 8.17
CA LEU A 200 14.56 -7.45 7.07
C LEU A 200 15.77 -6.57 7.42
N ASP A 201 15.55 -5.45 8.12
CA ASP A 201 16.62 -4.58 8.60
C ASP A 201 17.55 -5.33 9.57
N LEU A 202 16.98 -6.16 10.45
CA LEU A 202 17.78 -7.01 11.34
C LEU A 202 18.59 -8.05 10.54
N ILE A 203 17.98 -8.70 9.54
CA ILE A 203 18.62 -9.81 8.80
C ILE A 203 19.71 -9.27 7.85
N PHE A 204 19.42 -8.21 7.09
CA PHE A 204 20.30 -7.73 6.02
C PHE A 204 21.28 -6.65 6.46
N PHE A 205 20.88 -5.82 7.43
CA PHE A 205 21.68 -4.68 7.88
C PHE A 205 22.18 -4.83 9.33
N GLY A 206 21.78 -5.90 10.04
CA GLY A 206 22.17 -6.13 11.43
C GLY A 206 21.62 -5.08 12.40
N VAL A 207 20.60 -4.33 12.01
CA VAL A 207 19.97 -3.30 12.85
C VAL A 207 19.10 -3.99 13.90
N ILE A 208 19.58 -3.96 15.17
CA ILE A 208 18.85 -4.56 16.28
C ILE A 208 17.71 -3.60 16.69
N PRO A 209 16.44 -4.04 16.63
CA PRO A 209 15.32 -3.20 17.05
C PRO A 209 15.40 -2.93 18.56
N ASP A 210 15.17 -1.70 18.95
CA ASP A 210 15.06 -1.32 20.36
C ASP A 210 13.71 -1.72 20.96
N ILE A 211 13.58 -1.60 22.27
CA ILE A 211 12.38 -2.00 23.02
C ILE A 211 11.13 -1.27 22.50
N ILE A 212 11.24 0.02 22.13
CA ILE A 212 10.11 0.81 21.65
C ILE A 212 9.67 0.31 20.27
N SER A 213 10.61 -0.01 19.38
CA SER A 213 10.28 -0.61 18.07
C SER A 213 9.60 -1.98 18.23
N LEU A 214 10.03 -2.80 19.21
CA LEU A 214 9.37 -4.07 19.52
C LEU A 214 7.94 -3.87 20.04
N ILE A 215 7.70 -2.86 20.88
CA ILE A 215 6.36 -2.50 21.34
C ILE A 215 5.47 -2.08 20.15
N GLY A 216 5.97 -1.21 19.27
CA GLY A 216 5.26 -0.78 18.07
C GLY A 216 4.88 -1.95 17.15
N ALA A 217 5.85 -2.83 16.88
CA ALA A 217 5.64 -4.05 16.09
C ALA A 217 4.60 -4.99 16.74
N SER A 218 4.67 -5.16 18.06
CA SER A 218 3.71 -5.97 18.82
C SER A 218 2.29 -5.42 18.71
N LEU A 219 2.11 -4.11 18.79
CA LEU A 219 0.80 -3.45 18.62
C LEU A 219 0.25 -3.68 17.20
N ILE A 220 1.09 -3.60 16.16
CA ILE A 220 0.68 -3.89 14.79
C ILE A 220 0.19 -5.34 14.66
N ILE A 221 0.93 -6.30 15.21
CA ILE A 221 0.54 -7.72 15.19
C ILE A 221 -0.77 -7.94 15.93
N VAL A 222 -0.92 -7.35 17.13
CA VAL A 222 -2.16 -7.43 17.93
C VAL A 222 -3.32 -6.84 17.15
N GLY A 223 -3.16 -5.69 16.50
CA GLY A 223 -4.19 -5.07 15.67
C GLY A 223 -4.63 -5.98 14.53
N GLY A 224 -3.68 -6.61 13.81
CA GLY A 224 -3.98 -7.57 12.75
C GLY A 224 -4.71 -8.84 13.26
N LEU A 225 -4.33 -9.35 14.43
CA LEU A 225 -4.99 -10.50 15.03
C LEU A 225 -6.39 -10.15 15.59
N PHE A 226 -6.55 -8.95 16.11
CA PHE A 226 -7.80 -8.48 16.71
C PHE A 226 -8.98 -8.51 15.73
N ILE A 227 -8.73 -8.32 14.45
CA ILE A 227 -9.78 -8.32 13.41
C ILE A 227 -10.54 -9.65 13.33
N ASN A 228 -9.89 -10.76 13.69
CA ASN A 228 -10.48 -12.09 13.69
C ASN A 228 -11.28 -12.41 14.95
N LEU A 229 -11.13 -11.60 16.00
CA LEU A 229 -11.90 -11.79 17.23
C LEU A 229 -13.35 -11.39 16.99
N ARG A 230 -14.26 -12.35 17.07
CA ARG A 230 -15.71 -12.10 17.05
C ARG A 230 -16.13 -11.49 18.39
N ILE A 231 -15.86 -10.22 18.60
CA ILE A 231 -16.41 -9.51 19.75
C ILE A 231 -17.88 -9.19 19.41
N ASN A 232 -18.78 -10.03 19.90
CA ASN A 232 -20.21 -9.76 19.87
C ASN A 232 -20.52 -8.64 20.89
N PHE A 233 -20.35 -7.39 20.48
CA PHE A 233 -20.90 -6.27 21.25
C PHE A 233 -22.44 -6.30 21.15
N LYS A 234 -23.09 -7.15 21.97
CA LYS A 234 -24.54 -7.08 22.23
C LYS A 234 -24.93 -5.90 23.13
N LEU A 235 -24.06 -4.93 23.35
CA LEU A 235 -24.23 -3.86 24.34
C LEU A 235 -24.80 -2.54 23.80
N PHE A 236 -25.16 -2.43 22.52
CA PHE A 236 -25.89 -1.28 22.00
C PHE A 236 -27.07 -1.76 21.13
N LYS A 237 -28.16 -2.09 21.80
CA LYS A 237 -29.52 -2.04 21.25
C LYS A 237 -30.23 -0.87 21.87
#